data_06a684ddec2d95a67d7e383ccb37c3eb
#
_entry.id   06a684ddec2d95a67d7e383ccb37c3eb
#
_cell.length_a   1.000
_cell.length_b   1.000
_cell.length_c   1.000
_cell.angle_alpha   90.00
_cell.angle_beta   90.00
_cell.angle_gamma   90.00
#
_symmetry.space_group_name_H-M   'P 1'
#
loop_
_entity.id
_entity.type
_entity.pdbx_description
1 polymer ?
#
loop_
_entity_poly.entity_id
_entity_poly.type
_entity_poly.pdbx_seq_one_letter_code
_entity_poly.pdbx_strand_id
1 'polypeptide(L)'
;MCIRDRRYKAFEIAVYTYGAGGNQNAYAIRDNSRPFHNYTSDVLNRWTGEGTSNNPRVTYGTTDNRNLTRFSDLYMEDADFFRIKTVTLGCDLAKLTKVLDAFSQFRLYVSANNLFTFTKYPGLDPEIGFGNVNQSWARGIDVGYYPQPRTFMVGLSANF
;
A
#
# COMPACT_ATOMS: atom_id res chain seq x y z
N MET A 1 0.44 4.32 -14.30
CA MET A 1 1.80 3.72 -14.21
C MET A 1 2.79 4.62 -14.93
N CYS A 2 3.87 5.01 -14.27
CA CYS A 2 4.93 5.85 -14.89
C CYS A 2 6.29 5.23 -14.62
N ILE A 3 7.11 5.14 -15.66
CA ILE A 3 8.50 4.65 -15.59
C ILE A 3 9.38 5.79 -16.07
N ARG A 4 10.39 6.14 -15.26
CA ARG A 4 11.43 7.11 -15.62
C ARG A 4 12.78 6.48 -15.38
N ASP A 5 13.57 6.41 -16.42
CA ASP A 5 14.98 6.03 -16.38
C ASP A 5 15.85 7.15 -16.99
N ARG A 6 16.98 7.39 -16.37
CA ARG A 6 17.96 8.37 -16.80
C ARG A 6 19.36 7.81 -16.59
N ARG A 7 20.20 7.99 -17.59
CA ARG A 7 21.63 7.69 -17.54
C ARG A 7 22.43 8.94 -17.77
N TYR A 8 23.42 9.15 -16.91
CA TYR A 8 24.38 10.23 -17.07
C TYR A 8 25.78 9.70 -16.78
N LYS A 9 26.62 9.60 -17.83
CA LYS A 9 27.97 8.99 -17.76
C LYS A 9 27.89 7.56 -17.21
N ALA A 10 28.46 7.35 -16.02
CA ALA A 10 28.47 6.07 -15.31
C ALA A 10 27.25 5.83 -14.42
N PHE A 11 26.45 6.87 -14.14
CA PHE A 11 25.33 6.79 -13.23
C PHE A 11 24.02 6.51 -13.95
N GLU A 12 23.18 5.72 -13.30
CA GLU A 12 21.85 5.35 -13.75
C GLU A 12 20.85 5.51 -12.60
N ILE A 13 19.71 6.11 -12.89
CA ILE A 13 18.57 6.17 -11.98
C ILE A 13 17.34 5.66 -12.72
N ALA A 14 16.63 4.74 -12.11
CA ALA A 14 15.33 4.26 -12.58
C ALA A 14 14.31 4.41 -11.47
N VAL A 15 13.17 5.02 -11.77
CA VAL A 15 12.06 5.21 -10.84
C VAL A 15 10.79 4.66 -11.48
N TYR A 16 10.16 3.75 -10.78
CA TYR A 16 8.88 3.18 -11.14
C TYR A 16 7.81 3.65 -10.15
N THR A 17 6.78 4.30 -10.65
CA THR A 17 5.66 4.79 -9.86
C THR A 17 4.35 4.23 -10.38
N TYR A 18 3.42 4.03 -9.46
CA TYR A 18 2.09 3.54 -9.75
C TYR A 18 1.08 4.26 -8.86
N GLY A 19 -0.09 4.54 -9.38
CA GLY A 19 -1.18 5.14 -8.63
C GLY A 19 -2.53 4.80 -9.24
N ALA A 20 -3.54 4.85 -8.43
CA ALA A 20 -4.94 4.74 -8.81
C ALA A 20 -5.74 5.84 -8.11
N GLY A 21 -6.75 6.36 -8.81
CA GLY A 21 -7.64 7.39 -8.31
C GLY A 21 -9.08 7.09 -8.68
N GLY A 22 -10.01 7.55 -7.86
CA GLY A 22 -11.44 7.26 -8.00
C GLY A 22 -11.83 5.86 -7.52
N ASN A 23 -10.98 5.21 -6.72
CA ASN A 23 -11.24 3.90 -6.16
C ASN A 23 -11.83 4.01 -4.77
N GLN A 24 -12.80 3.16 -4.48
CA GLN A 24 -13.33 2.96 -3.13
C GLN A 24 -13.16 1.52 -2.71
N ASN A 25 -12.78 1.33 -1.45
CA ASN A 25 -12.65 0.02 -0.84
C ASN A 25 -13.62 -0.12 0.34
N ALA A 26 -14.17 -1.31 0.50
CA ALA A 26 -14.96 -1.66 1.66
C ALA A 26 -14.02 -2.00 2.83
N TYR A 27 -13.94 -1.11 3.82
CA TYR A 27 -13.10 -1.26 5.01
C TYR A 27 -13.77 -2.16 6.04
N ALA A 28 -13.70 -3.49 5.83
CA ALA A 28 -14.34 -4.48 6.68
C ALA A 28 -13.64 -4.68 8.04
N ILE A 29 -12.45 -4.11 8.25
CA ILE A 29 -11.77 -4.09 9.55
C ILE A 29 -12.59 -3.33 10.60
N ARG A 30 -13.43 -2.37 10.18
CA ARG A 30 -14.36 -1.63 11.03
C ARG A 30 -15.55 -2.49 11.50
N ASP A 31 -15.45 -3.82 11.46
CA ASP A 31 -16.51 -4.71 11.94
C ASP A 31 -16.69 -4.60 13.47
N ASN A 32 -17.62 -3.74 13.88
CA ASN A 32 -18.01 -3.55 15.26
C ASN A 32 -19.18 -4.48 15.67
N SER A 33 -19.48 -5.48 14.84
CA SER A 33 -20.61 -6.41 15.08
C SER A 33 -20.32 -7.45 16.14
N ARG A 34 -19.06 -7.64 16.51
CA ARG A 34 -18.64 -8.68 17.45
C ARG A 34 -18.41 -8.13 18.85
N PRO A 35 -19.13 -8.59 19.89
CA PRO A 35 -19.12 -7.98 21.22
C PRO A 35 -17.81 -8.13 22.00
N PHE A 36 -16.91 -9.01 21.57
CA PHE A 36 -15.65 -9.30 22.28
C PHE A 36 -14.39 -8.88 21.52
N HIS A 37 -14.54 -8.05 20.48
CA HIS A 37 -13.40 -7.52 19.72
C HIS A 37 -12.89 -6.22 20.34
N ASN A 38 -11.60 -5.98 20.20
CA ASN A 38 -11.05 -4.65 20.37
C ASN A 38 -11.56 -3.76 19.23
N TYR A 39 -12.15 -2.65 19.61
CA TYR A 39 -12.65 -1.66 18.67
C TYR A 39 -11.49 -0.79 18.15
N THR A 40 -11.62 -0.30 16.93
CA THR A 40 -10.75 0.76 16.40
C THR A 40 -11.03 2.07 17.14
N SER A 41 -10.10 3.03 17.08
CA SER A 41 -10.26 4.35 17.72
C SER A 41 -11.48 5.13 17.22
N ASP A 42 -12.01 4.78 16.07
CA ASP A 42 -13.22 5.40 15.47
C ASP A 42 -14.45 5.24 16.38
N VAL A 43 -14.45 4.22 17.23
CA VAL A 43 -15.55 3.99 18.19
C VAL A 43 -15.70 5.15 19.18
N LEU A 44 -14.64 5.91 19.41
CA LEU A 44 -14.69 7.09 20.28
C LEU A 44 -15.59 8.18 19.73
N ASN A 45 -15.75 8.24 18.41
CA ASN A 45 -16.63 9.16 17.69
C ASN A 45 -18.04 8.61 17.46
N ARG A 46 -18.44 7.56 18.19
CA ARG A 46 -19.77 6.97 18.07
C ARG A 46 -20.88 7.93 18.53
N TRP A 47 -22.07 7.72 18.06
CA TRP A 47 -23.26 8.40 18.54
C TRP A 47 -23.52 8.06 20.03
N THR A 48 -23.60 9.08 20.86
CA THR A 48 -23.90 8.98 22.31
C THR A 48 -25.15 9.74 22.69
N GLY A 49 -25.75 10.49 21.76
CA GLY A 49 -26.95 11.28 21.95
C GLY A 49 -27.20 12.18 20.74
N GLU A 50 -28.34 12.84 20.72
CA GLU A 50 -28.74 13.71 19.64
C GLU A 50 -27.69 14.80 19.36
N GLY A 51 -27.29 14.98 18.10
CA GLY A 51 -26.31 15.98 17.67
C GLY A 51 -24.83 15.63 17.95
N THR A 52 -24.49 14.45 18.48
CA THR A 52 -23.10 14.12 18.82
C THR A 52 -22.29 13.56 17.66
N SER A 53 -22.85 12.66 16.84
CA SER A 53 -22.15 12.05 15.71
C SER A 53 -23.13 11.34 14.78
N ASN A 54 -22.72 11.21 13.50
CA ASN A 54 -23.41 10.37 12.51
C ASN A 54 -22.94 8.91 12.54
N ASN A 55 -21.89 8.58 13.30
CA ASN A 55 -21.45 7.20 13.44
C ASN A 55 -22.41 6.43 14.32
N PRO A 56 -22.81 5.19 13.98
CA PRO A 56 -23.74 4.42 14.77
C PRO A 56 -23.27 4.20 16.21
N ARG A 57 -24.21 4.09 17.12
CA ARG A 57 -23.91 3.67 18.49
C ARG A 57 -23.39 2.23 18.51
N VAL A 58 -22.50 1.93 19.43
CA VAL A 58 -22.09 0.54 19.72
C VAL A 58 -23.11 -0.12 20.62
N THR A 59 -23.58 -1.31 20.26
CA THR A 59 -24.53 -2.11 21.03
C THR A 59 -24.00 -3.49 21.29
N TYR A 60 -24.41 -4.08 22.39
CA TYR A 60 -24.12 -5.47 22.69
C TYR A 60 -25.05 -6.36 21.85
N GLY A 61 -24.46 -7.07 20.89
CA GLY A 61 -25.20 -7.99 20.01
C GLY A 61 -25.61 -7.39 18.66
N THR A 62 -25.77 -8.27 17.70
CA THR A 62 -26.02 -7.92 16.29
C THR A 62 -27.49 -7.60 16.00
N THR A 63 -28.40 -8.00 16.89
CA THR A 63 -29.86 -7.86 16.69
C THR A 63 -30.35 -6.43 16.90
N ASP A 64 -29.71 -5.68 17.78
CA ASP A 64 -30.19 -4.35 18.18
C ASP A 64 -29.67 -3.22 17.29
N ASN A 65 -28.60 -3.45 16.53
CA ASN A 65 -28.03 -2.44 15.66
C ASN A 65 -27.73 -2.99 14.27
N ARG A 66 -28.76 -2.99 13.43
CA ARG A 66 -28.65 -3.47 12.04
C ARG A 66 -27.68 -2.64 11.18
N ASN A 67 -27.35 -1.41 11.60
CA ASN A 67 -26.41 -0.56 10.88
C ASN A 67 -24.98 -1.10 10.91
N LEU A 68 -24.63 -1.89 11.95
CA LEU A 68 -23.32 -2.53 12.06
C LEU A 68 -23.24 -3.90 11.37
N THR A 69 -24.38 -4.48 10.99
CA THR A 69 -24.44 -5.81 10.36
C THR A 69 -24.75 -5.76 8.86
N ARG A 70 -25.16 -4.60 8.36
CA ARG A 70 -25.47 -4.40 6.96
C ARG A 70 -24.37 -3.58 6.29
N PHE A 71 -24.00 -3.99 5.11
CA PHE A 71 -23.11 -3.20 4.27
C PHE A 71 -23.75 -1.85 3.94
N SER A 72 -23.03 -0.77 4.16
CA SER A 72 -23.50 0.61 3.94
C SER A 72 -22.29 1.50 3.62
N ASP A 73 -22.55 2.74 3.27
CA ASP A 73 -21.54 3.77 2.97
C ASP A 73 -20.57 4.00 4.16
N LEU A 74 -20.98 3.61 5.37
CA LEU A 74 -20.12 3.64 6.57
C LEU A 74 -18.81 2.84 6.39
N TYR A 75 -18.84 1.80 5.56
CA TYR A 75 -17.70 0.92 5.30
C TYR A 75 -16.93 1.29 4.04
N MET A 76 -17.44 2.26 3.26
CA MET A 76 -16.78 2.69 2.03
C MET A 76 -15.78 3.79 2.32
N GLU A 77 -14.52 3.53 2.00
CA GLU A 77 -13.42 4.49 2.17
C GLU A 77 -12.72 4.76 0.86
N ASP A 78 -12.29 6.00 0.66
CA ASP A 78 -11.52 6.37 -0.52
C ASP A 78 -10.16 5.68 -0.48
N ALA A 79 -9.85 4.94 -1.53
CA ALA A 79 -8.63 4.16 -1.66
C ALA A 79 -7.69 4.73 -2.74
N ASP A 80 -7.74 6.02 -2.95
CA ASP A 80 -6.83 6.71 -3.84
C ASP A 80 -5.42 6.67 -3.28
N PHE A 81 -4.47 6.35 -4.14
CA PHE A 81 -3.07 6.30 -3.73
C PHE A 81 -2.10 6.61 -4.86
N PHE A 82 -0.92 7.05 -4.46
CA PHE A 82 0.25 7.14 -5.31
C PHE A 82 1.42 6.46 -4.61
N ARG A 83 2.08 5.52 -5.32
CA ARG A 83 3.17 4.70 -4.75
C ARG A 83 4.43 4.84 -5.58
N ILE A 84 5.54 5.10 -4.89
CA ILE A 84 6.89 4.92 -5.44
C ILE A 84 7.25 3.45 -5.25
N LYS A 85 7.03 2.66 -6.30
CA LYS A 85 7.10 1.20 -6.23
C LYS A 85 8.52 0.70 -6.25
N THR A 86 9.37 1.26 -7.13
CA THR A 86 10.79 0.87 -7.20
C THR A 86 11.65 2.09 -7.52
N VAL A 87 12.73 2.23 -6.79
CA VAL A 87 13.80 3.18 -7.10
C VAL A 87 15.09 2.39 -7.18
N THR A 88 15.79 2.48 -8.31
CA THR A 88 17.09 1.86 -8.52
C THR A 88 18.11 2.92 -8.86
N LEU A 89 19.22 2.91 -8.12
CA LEU A 89 20.41 3.71 -8.40
C LEU A 89 21.53 2.77 -8.81
N GLY A 90 22.10 2.96 -9.97
CA GLY A 90 23.19 2.17 -10.49
C GLY A 90 24.40 3.02 -10.84
N CYS A 91 25.59 2.44 -10.72
CA CYS A 91 26.85 3.03 -11.12
C CYS A 91 27.71 2.00 -11.85
N ASP A 92 28.13 2.32 -13.05
CA ASP A 92 29.05 1.51 -13.84
C ASP A 92 30.49 1.92 -13.53
N LEU A 93 31.14 1.16 -12.66
CA LEU A 93 32.49 1.44 -12.18
C LEU A 93 33.55 1.25 -13.26
N ALA A 94 33.32 0.40 -14.27
CA ALA A 94 34.24 0.25 -15.41
C ALA A 94 34.42 1.55 -16.18
N LYS A 95 33.39 2.40 -16.20
CA LYS A 95 33.46 3.74 -16.85
C LYS A 95 34.15 4.80 -15.99
N LEU A 96 34.34 4.55 -14.70
CA LEU A 96 34.95 5.52 -13.78
C LEU A 96 36.42 5.26 -13.54
N THR A 97 36.88 4.01 -13.64
CA THR A 97 38.23 3.60 -13.27
C THR A 97 38.85 2.71 -14.36
N LYS A 98 40.03 3.08 -14.83
CA LYS A 98 40.80 2.27 -15.76
C LYS A 98 41.31 0.93 -15.17
N VAL A 99 41.22 0.76 -13.87
CA VAL A 99 41.63 -0.48 -13.19
C VAL A 99 40.72 -1.65 -13.56
N LEU A 100 39.52 -1.37 -14.06
CA LEU A 100 38.51 -2.36 -14.42
C LEU A 100 38.36 -2.56 -15.91
N ASP A 101 39.38 -2.18 -16.69
CA ASP A 101 39.38 -2.31 -18.19
C ASP A 101 39.26 -3.77 -18.67
N ALA A 102 39.53 -4.75 -17.80
CA ALA A 102 39.28 -6.18 -18.05
C ALA A 102 37.78 -6.55 -18.11
N PHE A 103 36.93 -5.69 -17.58
CA PHE A 103 35.47 -5.90 -17.58
C PHE A 103 34.83 -5.01 -18.66
N SER A 104 33.99 -5.59 -19.49
CA SER A 104 33.16 -4.83 -20.43
C SER A 104 32.10 -3.99 -19.69
N GLN A 105 31.67 -4.45 -18.52
CA GLN A 105 30.77 -3.73 -17.62
C GLN A 105 30.96 -4.21 -16.18
N PHE A 106 31.09 -3.28 -15.24
CA PHE A 106 31.12 -3.56 -13.82
C PHE A 106 30.15 -2.63 -13.09
N ARG A 107 28.94 -3.11 -12.87
CA ARG A 107 27.83 -2.30 -12.36
C ARG A 107 27.53 -2.65 -10.91
N LEU A 108 27.58 -1.65 -10.03
CA LEU A 108 27.04 -1.68 -8.67
C LEU A 108 25.68 -0.99 -8.68
N TYR A 109 24.68 -1.58 -8.02
CA TYR A 109 23.36 -0.96 -7.91
C TYR A 109 22.75 -1.17 -6.54
N VAL A 110 21.91 -0.19 -6.14
CA VAL A 110 21.06 -0.25 -4.95
C VAL A 110 19.62 -0.07 -5.43
N SER A 111 18.73 -0.90 -4.94
CA SER A 111 17.31 -0.84 -5.28
C SER A 111 16.46 -0.85 -4.01
N ALA A 112 15.42 -0.03 -4.00
CA ALA A 112 14.42 0.01 -2.94
C ALA A 112 13.03 -0.24 -3.54
N ASN A 113 12.29 -1.21 -2.99
CA ASN A 113 10.93 -1.51 -3.41
C ASN A 113 9.92 -1.05 -2.37
N ASN A 114 8.75 -0.64 -2.83
CA ASN A 114 7.63 -0.13 -2.03
C ASN A 114 8.06 1.00 -1.08
N LEU A 115 8.84 1.96 -1.62
CA LEU A 115 9.55 2.96 -0.83
C LEU A 115 8.58 3.87 -0.08
N PHE A 116 7.59 4.45 -0.78
CA PHE A 116 6.58 5.32 -0.19
C PHE A 116 5.21 5.10 -0.84
N THR A 117 4.17 5.14 -0.01
CA THR A 117 2.77 5.16 -0.45
C THR A 117 2.11 6.40 0.14
N PHE A 118 1.58 7.24 -0.73
CA PHE A 118 0.82 8.44 -0.38
C PHE A 118 -0.66 8.10 -0.55
N THR A 119 -1.42 8.12 0.53
CA THR A 119 -2.85 7.80 0.55
C THR A 119 -3.51 8.42 1.77
N LYS A 120 -4.84 8.61 1.70
CA LYS A 120 -5.69 8.95 2.83
C LYS A 120 -6.46 7.74 3.37
N TYR A 121 -6.29 6.57 2.74
CA TYR A 121 -6.95 5.35 3.14
C TYR A 121 -6.58 4.96 4.58
N PRO A 122 -7.56 4.67 5.46
CA PRO A 122 -7.31 4.37 6.87
C PRO A 122 -6.76 2.94 7.10
N GLY A 123 -6.88 2.06 6.11
CA GLY A 123 -6.39 0.68 6.18
C GLY A 123 -4.87 0.56 6.05
N LEU A 124 -4.38 -0.67 6.11
CA LEU A 124 -2.95 -0.97 6.07
C LEU A 124 -2.33 -0.74 4.68
N ASP A 125 -3.08 -1.06 3.63
CA ASP A 125 -2.64 -0.86 2.24
C ASP A 125 -3.86 -0.55 1.36
N PRO A 126 -3.87 0.55 0.58
CA PRO A 126 -4.97 0.87 -0.33
C PRO A 126 -5.02 -0.06 -1.55
N GLU A 127 -3.90 -0.72 -1.90
CA GLU A 127 -3.81 -1.67 -3.01
C GLU A 127 -4.28 -3.06 -2.55
N ILE A 128 -5.57 -3.16 -2.19
CA ILE A 128 -6.21 -4.43 -1.87
C ILE A 128 -6.84 -5.03 -3.14
N GLY A 129 -6.64 -6.28 -3.36
CA GLY A 129 -7.23 -6.92 -4.56
C GLY A 129 -6.63 -8.27 -4.89
N PHE A 130 -5.59 -8.63 -4.20
CA PHE A 130 -4.91 -9.92 -4.37
C PHE A 130 -5.25 -10.93 -3.28
N GLY A 131 -6.27 -10.63 -2.47
CA GLY A 131 -6.80 -11.59 -1.52
C GLY A 131 -7.31 -12.81 -2.28
N ASN A 132 -6.86 -13.95 -1.90
CA ASN A 132 -7.21 -15.29 -2.37
C ASN A 132 -7.59 -15.38 -3.87
N VAL A 133 -6.69 -15.91 -4.68
CA VAL A 133 -6.88 -16.12 -6.14
C VAL A 133 -8.19 -16.80 -6.50
N ASN A 134 -8.83 -17.48 -5.54
CA ASN A 134 -10.10 -18.20 -5.69
C ASN A 134 -11.35 -17.36 -5.40
N GLN A 135 -11.21 -16.09 -4.99
CA GLN A 135 -12.34 -15.23 -4.61
C GLN A 135 -12.27 -13.90 -5.36
N SER A 136 -12.39 -13.95 -6.68
CA SER A 136 -12.39 -12.74 -7.52
C SER A 136 -13.49 -11.73 -7.17
N TRP A 137 -14.58 -12.18 -6.54
CA TRP A 137 -15.69 -11.35 -6.08
C TRP A 137 -15.38 -10.55 -4.81
N ALA A 138 -14.33 -10.93 -4.05
CA ALA A 138 -13.91 -10.23 -2.82
C ALA A 138 -12.90 -9.11 -3.07
N ARG A 139 -12.68 -8.73 -4.33
CA ARG A 139 -11.82 -7.59 -4.66
C ARG A 139 -12.44 -6.30 -4.14
N GLY A 140 -11.61 -5.47 -3.50
CA GLY A 140 -12.07 -4.21 -2.92
C GLY A 140 -12.66 -4.34 -1.52
N ILE A 141 -12.60 -5.53 -0.88
CA ILE A 141 -12.97 -5.72 0.51
C ILE A 141 -11.70 -5.89 1.34
N ASP A 142 -11.44 -4.94 2.24
CA ASP A 142 -10.29 -4.98 3.15
C ASP A 142 -10.66 -5.68 4.46
N VAL A 143 -10.16 -6.88 4.62
CA VAL A 143 -10.29 -7.69 5.85
C VAL A 143 -9.01 -7.65 6.71
N GLY A 144 -8.11 -6.71 6.46
CA GLY A 144 -6.84 -6.58 7.16
C GLY A 144 -5.70 -7.27 6.44
N TYR A 145 -5.60 -7.10 5.14
CA TYR A 145 -4.48 -7.61 4.36
C TYR A 145 -3.17 -6.97 4.80
N TYR A 146 -2.14 -7.80 4.92
CA TYR A 146 -0.82 -7.31 5.28
C TYR A 146 -0.24 -6.45 4.16
N PRO A 147 0.31 -5.26 4.47
CA PRO A 147 0.85 -4.37 3.47
C PRO A 147 2.11 -4.94 2.81
N GLN A 148 2.37 -4.50 1.59
CA GLN A 148 3.57 -4.90 0.85
C GLN A 148 4.83 -4.46 1.61
N PRO A 149 5.80 -5.36 1.87
CA PRO A 149 7.00 -5.04 2.61
C PRO A 149 7.89 -4.06 1.84
N ARG A 150 8.53 -3.17 2.56
CA ARG A 150 9.60 -2.34 2.03
C ARG A 150 10.88 -3.14 2.00
N THR A 151 11.49 -3.29 0.81
CA THR A 151 12.72 -4.08 0.63
C THR A 151 13.83 -3.22 0.06
N PHE A 152 15.03 -3.41 0.57
CA PHE A 152 16.25 -2.80 0.06
C PHE A 152 17.19 -3.90 -0.43
N MET A 153 17.74 -3.70 -1.60
CA MET A 153 18.66 -4.65 -2.24
C MET A 153 19.90 -3.92 -2.72
N VAL A 154 21.04 -4.58 -2.57
CA VAL A 154 22.31 -4.17 -3.15
C VAL A 154 22.78 -5.30 -4.06
N GLY A 155 23.18 -4.99 -5.26
CA GLY A 155 23.63 -5.99 -6.20
C GLY A 155 24.82 -5.50 -7.03
N LEU A 156 25.58 -6.47 -7.52
CA LEU A 156 26.73 -6.28 -8.37
C LEU A 156 26.57 -7.14 -9.62
N SER A 157 26.84 -6.56 -10.80
CA SER A 157 26.83 -7.24 -12.07
C SER A 157 28.15 -7.00 -12.79
N ALA A 158 28.86 -8.06 -13.13
CA ALA A 158 30.12 -8.01 -13.85
C ALA A 158 30.01 -8.80 -15.17
N ASN A 159 30.38 -8.18 -16.27
CA ASN A 159 30.49 -8.79 -17.59
C ASN A 159 31.96 -8.70 -18.05
N PHE A 160 32.51 -9.80 -18.51
CA PHE A 160 33.86 -9.92 -19.04
C PHE A 160 33.90 -9.70 -20.56
#